data_7fa0fff55df0e9a4dcb63032d610a1f8
#
_entry.id   7fa0fff55df0e9a4dcb63032d610a1f8
#
_cell.length_a   1.000
_cell.length_b   1.000
_cell.length_c   1.000
_cell.angle_alpha   90.00
_cell.angle_beta   90.00
_cell.angle_gamma   90.00
#
_symmetry.space_group_name_H-M   'P 1'
#
loop_
_entity.id
_entity.type
_entity.pdbx_description
1 polymer ?
#
loop_
_entity_poly.entity_id
_entity_poly.type
_entity_poly.pdbx_seq_one_letter_code
_entity_poly.pdbx_strand_id
1 'polypeptide(L)'
;MERLKPLALLLLRLALGVVFIYHGYPKLFTHRGQTMYALVHEDGLPAYFAYIAGVIELGGGAMLVAGFFTTCAGIALTIEQAVVLWKVDRVFAHPLAVDRYQLALVCMAGAFVLAAIGAGPISLDAARGKGRGRSPSKPKRRD
;
A
#
# COMPACT_ATOMS: atom_id res chain seq x y z
N MET A 1 -21.46 -13.20 8.78
CA MET A 1 -20.51 -12.50 7.88
C MET A 1 -19.74 -11.38 8.55
N GLU A 2 -20.31 -10.60 9.46
CA GLU A 2 -19.60 -9.52 10.19
C GLU A 2 -18.35 -9.98 10.95
N ARG A 3 -18.37 -11.19 11.50
CA ARG A 3 -17.23 -11.75 12.26
C ARG A 3 -15.99 -12.04 11.42
N LEU A 4 -16.13 -12.22 10.11
CA LEU A 4 -15.01 -12.51 9.20
C LEU A 4 -14.33 -11.25 8.65
N LYS A 5 -14.99 -10.09 8.68
CA LYS A 5 -14.44 -8.83 8.18
C LYS A 5 -13.07 -8.46 8.79
N PRO A 6 -12.89 -8.54 10.12
CA PRO A 6 -11.59 -8.22 10.73
C PRO A 6 -10.46 -9.12 10.26
N LEU A 7 -10.75 -10.41 10.10
CA LEU A 7 -9.77 -11.39 9.64
C LEU A 7 -9.45 -11.18 8.15
N ALA A 8 -10.46 -10.93 7.32
CA ALA A 8 -10.27 -10.65 5.90
C ALA A 8 -9.40 -9.40 5.66
N LEU A 9 -9.63 -8.32 6.42
CA LEU A 9 -8.81 -7.11 6.33
C LEU A 9 -7.37 -7.36 6.82
N LEU A 10 -7.20 -8.14 7.88
CA LEU A 10 -5.87 -8.52 8.36
C LEU A 10 -5.11 -9.32 7.29
N LEU A 11 -5.74 -10.35 6.72
CA LEU A 11 -5.12 -11.17 5.67
C LEU A 11 -4.79 -10.35 4.43
N LEU A 12 -5.69 -9.48 3.97
CA LEU A 12 -5.46 -8.60 2.84
C LEU A 12 -4.25 -7.69 3.09
N ARG A 13 -4.18 -7.08 4.27
CA ARG A 13 -3.07 -6.22 4.67
C ARG A 13 -1.73 -6.97 4.68
N LEU A 14 -1.70 -8.16 5.29
CA LEU A 14 -0.47 -8.95 5.38
C LEU A 14 -0.03 -9.42 4.00
N ALA A 15 -0.94 -9.91 3.17
CA ALA A 15 -0.62 -10.36 1.81
C ALA A 15 -0.07 -9.22 0.96
N LEU A 16 -0.78 -8.09 0.89
CA LEU A 16 -0.31 -6.92 0.13
C LEU A 16 0.98 -6.34 0.70
N GLY A 17 1.08 -6.22 2.02
CA GLY A 17 2.28 -5.69 2.66
C GLY A 17 3.53 -6.51 2.34
N VAL A 18 3.42 -7.84 2.39
CA VAL A 18 4.52 -8.75 2.00
C VAL A 18 4.88 -8.59 0.51
N VAL A 19 3.88 -8.52 -0.37
CA VAL A 19 4.11 -8.31 -1.81
C VAL A 19 4.84 -7.00 -2.06
N PHE A 20 4.40 -5.90 -1.47
CA PHE A 20 5.05 -4.60 -1.64
C PHE A 20 6.47 -4.56 -1.06
N ILE A 21 6.70 -5.15 0.12
CA ILE A 21 8.05 -5.27 0.69
C ILE A 21 8.96 -6.08 -0.25
N TYR A 22 8.46 -7.19 -0.78
CA TYR A 22 9.22 -8.05 -1.70
C TYR A 22 9.62 -7.31 -2.99
N HIS A 23 8.77 -6.43 -3.52
CA HIS A 23 9.06 -5.64 -4.72
C HIS A 23 9.88 -4.38 -4.44
N GLY A 24 9.63 -3.72 -3.32
CA GLY A 24 10.35 -2.49 -2.94
C GLY A 24 11.78 -2.73 -2.49
N TYR A 25 12.03 -3.80 -1.75
CA TYR A 25 13.36 -4.10 -1.21
C TYR A 25 14.44 -4.23 -2.29
N PRO A 26 14.26 -5.01 -3.37
CA PRO A 26 15.27 -5.11 -4.43
C PRO A 26 15.54 -3.81 -5.17
N LYS A 27 14.53 -2.94 -5.31
CA LYS A 27 14.68 -1.64 -5.97
C LYS A 27 15.67 -0.73 -5.21
N LEU A 28 15.75 -0.87 -3.88
CA LEU A 28 16.59 -0.02 -3.02
C LEU A 28 17.96 -0.63 -2.71
N PHE A 29 18.06 -1.96 -2.54
CA PHE A 29 19.21 -2.60 -1.91
C PHE A 29 19.92 -3.63 -2.79
N THR A 30 19.49 -3.87 -4.02
CA THR A 30 20.11 -4.89 -4.87
C THR A 30 20.49 -4.36 -6.25
N HIS A 31 21.34 -5.10 -6.96
CA HIS A 31 21.67 -4.82 -8.37
C HIS A 31 20.44 -4.87 -9.30
N ARG A 32 19.36 -5.54 -8.91
CA ARG A 32 18.08 -5.48 -9.63
C ARG A 32 17.48 -4.08 -9.67
N GLY A 33 17.76 -3.26 -8.66
CA GLY A 33 17.39 -1.85 -8.67
C GLY A 33 18.01 -1.10 -9.84
N GLN A 34 19.29 -1.32 -10.11
CA GLN A 34 20.00 -0.67 -11.24
C GLN A 34 19.40 -1.06 -12.59
N THR A 35 19.04 -2.33 -12.78
CA THR A 35 18.32 -2.78 -13.99
C THR A 35 16.95 -2.11 -14.09
N MET A 36 16.24 -1.97 -12.98
CA MET A 36 14.95 -1.28 -12.94
C MET A 36 15.08 0.21 -13.27
N TYR A 37 16.16 0.87 -12.83
CA TYR A 37 16.44 2.26 -13.21
C TYR A 37 16.60 2.42 -14.73
N ALA A 38 17.30 1.47 -15.38
CA ALA A 38 17.48 1.48 -16.82
C ALA A 38 16.14 1.31 -17.55
N LEU A 39 15.32 0.31 -17.15
CA LEU A 39 14.00 0.06 -17.74
C LEU A 39 13.07 1.27 -17.61
N VAL A 40 13.02 1.89 -16.42
CA VAL A 40 12.19 3.07 -16.16
C VAL A 40 12.64 4.24 -17.04
N HIS A 41 13.94 4.38 -17.28
CA HIS A 41 14.47 5.42 -18.17
C HIS A 41 14.11 5.18 -19.65
N GLU A 42 14.13 3.93 -20.11
CA GLU A 42 13.69 3.56 -21.46
C GLU A 42 12.20 3.87 -21.69
N ASP A 43 11.37 3.78 -20.64
CA ASP A 43 9.95 4.14 -20.67
C ASP A 43 9.69 5.67 -20.57
N GLY A 44 10.75 6.49 -20.62
CA GLY A 44 10.66 7.95 -20.58
C GLY A 44 10.41 8.55 -19.20
N LEU A 45 10.63 7.76 -18.15
CA LEU A 45 10.58 8.24 -16.75
C LEU A 45 11.99 8.57 -16.26
N PRO A 46 12.16 9.56 -15.37
CA PRO A 46 13.44 9.81 -14.73
C PRO A 46 13.90 8.62 -13.90
N ALA A 47 15.20 8.30 -13.93
CA ALA A 47 15.78 7.14 -13.22
C ALA A 47 15.47 7.14 -11.70
N TYR A 48 15.40 8.31 -11.07
CA TYR A 48 15.03 8.42 -9.65
C TYR A 48 13.59 7.94 -9.33
N PHE A 49 12.75 7.79 -10.36
CA PHE A 49 11.38 7.32 -10.18
C PHE A 49 11.32 5.89 -9.62
N ALA A 50 12.22 5.01 -10.10
CA ALA A 50 12.33 3.65 -9.56
C ALA A 50 12.72 3.64 -8.08
N TYR A 51 13.60 4.57 -7.66
CA TYR A 51 13.97 4.72 -6.24
C TYR A 51 12.78 5.18 -5.40
N ILE A 52 12.04 6.20 -5.86
CA ILE A 52 10.83 6.70 -5.19
C ILE A 52 9.80 5.58 -5.06
N ALA A 53 9.54 4.83 -6.14
CA ALA A 53 8.65 3.68 -6.11
C ALA A 53 9.11 2.64 -5.08
N GLY A 54 10.41 2.31 -5.04
CA GLY A 54 10.97 1.40 -4.04
C GLY A 54 10.75 1.86 -2.59
N VAL A 55 10.90 3.16 -2.31
CA VAL A 55 10.63 3.73 -0.97
C VAL A 55 9.15 3.63 -0.62
N ILE A 56 8.26 3.97 -1.55
CA ILE A 56 6.80 3.90 -1.35
C ILE A 56 6.36 2.45 -1.12
N GLU A 57 6.84 1.51 -1.94
CA GLU A 57 6.50 0.09 -1.79
C GLU A 57 7.03 -0.51 -0.48
N LEU A 58 8.31 -0.30 -0.17
CA LEU A 58 8.90 -0.85 1.05
C LEU A 58 8.27 -0.23 2.31
N GLY A 59 8.18 1.09 2.36
CA GLY A 59 7.61 1.82 3.50
C GLY A 59 6.11 1.58 3.64
N GLY A 60 5.37 1.71 2.54
CA GLY A 60 3.92 1.46 2.50
C GLY A 60 3.59 0.01 2.84
N GLY A 61 4.35 -0.96 2.30
CA GLY A 61 4.20 -2.38 2.64
C GLY A 61 4.41 -2.66 4.13
N ALA A 62 5.46 -2.10 4.73
CA ALA A 62 5.71 -2.22 6.17
C ALA A 62 4.58 -1.59 7.01
N MET A 63 4.06 -0.43 6.59
CA MET A 63 2.91 0.21 7.23
C MET A 63 1.64 -0.65 7.13
N LEU A 64 1.38 -1.30 5.99
CA LEU A 64 0.26 -2.22 5.82
C LEU A 64 0.38 -3.43 6.75
N VAL A 65 1.56 -4.06 6.84
CA VAL A 65 1.79 -5.20 7.74
C VAL A 65 1.51 -4.79 9.18
N ALA A 66 2.06 -3.68 9.64
CA ALA A 66 1.86 -3.17 10.98
C ALA A 66 0.42 -2.69 11.25
N GLY A 67 -0.33 -2.32 10.19
CA GLY A 67 -1.63 -1.64 10.31
C GLY A 67 -1.49 -0.24 10.89
N PHE A 68 -0.48 0.49 10.44
CA PHE A 68 -0.11 1.82 10.89
C PHE A 68 -0.24 2.81 9.75
N PHE A 69 -1.00 3.89 9.94
CA PHE A 69 -1.35 4.84 8.86
C PHE A 69 -1.84 4.15 7.58
N THR A 70 -2.64 3.09 7.74
CA THR A 70 -3.06 2.21 6.64
C THR A 70 -3.73 2.95 5.49
N THR A 71 -4.59 3.93 5.80
CA THR A 71 -5.24 4.75 4.77
C THR A 71 -4.23 5.54 3.94
N CYS A 72 -3.26 6.21 4.58
CA CYS A 72 -2.23 6.98 3.89
C CYS A 72 -1.33 6.08 3.03
N ALA A 73 -0.89 4.94 3.61
CA ALA A 73 -0.09 3.95 2.87
C ALA A 73 -0.87 3.39 1.68
N GLY A 74 -2.14 3.05 1.86
CA GLY A 74 -3.02 2.56 0.80
C GLY A 74 -3.20 3.57 -0.34
N ILE A 75 -3.38 4.86 -0.03
CA ILE A 75 -3.46 5.93 -1.04
C ILE A 75 -2.14 6.02 -1.83
N ALA A 76 -1.01 6.09 -1.13
CA ALA A 76 0.30 6.23 -1.77
C ALA A 76 0.60 5.05 -2.70
N LEU A 77 0.37 3.81 -2.23
CA LEU A 77 0.55 2.60 -3.02
C LEU A 77 -0.43 2.52 -4.20
N THR A 78 -1.68 2.96 -4.03
CA THR A 78 -2.66 3.01 -5.13
C THR A 78 -2.21 3.95 -6.24
N ILE A 79 -1.74 5.15 -5.88
CA ILE A 79 -1.24 6.14 -6.85
C ILE A 79 0.01 5.60 -7.56
N GLU A 80 0.94 5.04 -6.81
CA GLU A 80 2.18 4.48 -7.35
C GLU A 80 1.87 3.36 -8.35
N GLN A 81 1.02 2.39 -8.01
CA GLN A 81 0.64 1.31 -8.90
C GLN A 81 -0.15 1.80 -10.13
N ALA A 82 -0.95 2.84 -10.01
CA ALA A 82 -1.62 3.47 -11.15
C ALA A 82 -0.60 4.05 -12.16
N VAL A 83 0.49 4.65 -11.67
CA VAL A 83 1.58 5.15 -12.52
C VAL A 83 2.34 3.99 -13.17
N VAL A 84 2.60 2.91 -12.42
CA VAL A 84 3.22 1.69 -12.98
C VAL A 84 2.37 1.13 -14.12
N LEU A 85 1.07 0.95 -13.91
CA LEU A 85 0.14 0.47 -14.94
C LEU A 85 0.14 1.35 -16.19
N TRP A 86 0.18 2.66 -16.00
CA TRP A 86 0.12 3.61 -17.12
C TRP A 86 1.44 3.69 -17.87
N LYS A 87 2.55 3.88 -17.17
CA LYS A 87 3.85 4.21 -17.76
C LYS A 87 4.73 2.99 -18.02
N VAL A 88 4.82 2.07 -17.08
CA VAL A 88 5.72 0.92 -17.16
C VAL A 88 5.04 -0.23 -17.89
N ASP A 89 3.86 -0.63 -17.45
CA ASP A 89 3.13 -1.74 -18.07
C ASP A 89 2.41 -1.36 -19.35
N ARG A 90 2.24 -0.05 -19.59
CA ARG A 90 1.58 0.49 -20.81
C ARG A 90 0.25 -0.19 -21.10
N VAL A 91 -0.60 -0.33 -20.08
CA VAL A 91 -1.88 -1.06 -20.15
C VAL A 91 -2.77 -0.58 -21.32
N PHE A 92 -2.76 0.72 -21.61
CA PHE A 92 -3.55 1.29 -22.71
C PHE A 92 -2.99 0.98 -24.10
N ALA A 93 -1.67 0.72 -24.22
CA ALA A 93 -1.06 0.34 -25.49
C ALA A 93 -1.18 -1.17 -25.76
N HIS A 94 -1.20 -1.98 -24.70
CA HIS A 94 -1.24 -3.44 -24.78
C HIS A 94 -2.32 -4.06 -23.86
N PRO A 95 -3.62 -3.74 -24.06
CA PRO A 95 -4.68 -4.14 -23.12
C PRO A 95 -4.90 -5.64 -23.03
N LEU A 96 -4.44 -6.42 -24.01
CA LEU A 96 -4.57 -7.88 -24.03
C LEU A 96 -3.37 -8.61 -23.38
N ALA A 97 -2.28 -7.89 -23.05
CA ALA A 97 -1.11 -8.46 -22.38
C ALA A 97 -1.30 -8.47 -20.86
N VAL A 98 -2.35 -9.17 -20.39
CA VAL A 98 -2.78 -9.19 -18.99
C VAL A 98 -1.69 -9.72 -18.06
N ASP A 99 -0.90 -10.68 -18.51
CA ASP A 99 0.24 -11.24 -17.80
C ASP A 99 1.28 -10.21 -17.35
N ARG A 100 1.41 -9.09 -18.08
CA ARG A 100 2.33 -8.01 -17.74
C ARG A 100 1.86 -7.17 -16.56
N TYR A 101 0.58 -6.85 -16.49
CA TYR A 101 0.06 -5.85 -15.55
C TYR A 101 -0.88 -6.42 -14.47
N GLN A 102 -1.22 -7.72 -14.52
CA GLN A 102 -2.17 -8.33 -13.58
C GLN A 102 -1.79 -8.11 -12.11
N LEU A 103 -0.50 -8.20 -11.78
CA LEU A 103 -0.04 -8.02 -10.40
C LEU A 103 -0.23 -6.58 -9.94
N ALA A 104 0.20 -5.61 -10.75
CA ALA A 104 0.04 -4.18 -10.45
C ALA A 104 -1.43 -3.80 -10.30
N LEU A 105 -2.31 -4.35 -11.16
CA LEU A 105 -3.75 -4.12 -11.11
C LEU A 105 -4.36 -4.66 -9.81
N VAL A 106 -4.04 -5.91 -9.42
CA VAL A 106 -4.56 -6.52 -8.19
C VAL A 106 -4.02 -5.79 -6.95
N CYS A 107 -2.73 -5.44 -6.94
CA CYS A 107 -2.12 -4.67 -5.86
C CYS A 107 -2.75 -3.27 -5.72
N MET A 108 -3.01 -2.58 -6.85
CA MET A 108 -3.69 -1.30 -6.86
C MET A 108 -5.11 -1.40 -6.27
N ALA A 109 -5.90 -2.38 -6.74
CA ALA A 109 -7.27 -2.58 -6.25
C ALA A 109 -7.28 -2.89 -4.75
N GLY A 110 -6.40 -3.78 -4.29
CA GLY A 110 -6.30 -4.14 -2.87
C GLY A 110 -5.81 -2.97 -2.00
N ALA A 111 -4.84 -2.19 -2.45
CA ALA A 111 -4.37 -0.99 -1.76
C ALA A 111 -5.47 0.07 -1.67
N PHE A 112 -6.26 0.26 -2.73
CA PHE A 112 -7.42 1.15 -2.74
C PHE A 112 -8.50 0.72 -1.74
N VAL A 113 -8.79 -0.58 -1.65
CA VAL A 113 -9.72 -1.12 -0.65
C VAL A 113 -9.24 -0.78 0.77
N LEU A 114 -7.95 -0.97 1.06
CA LEU A 114 -7.39 -0.62 2.38
C LEU A 114 -7.36 0.89 2.63
N ALA A 115 -7.17 1.70 1.60
CA ALA A 115 -7.29 3.15 1.70
C ALA A 115 -8.71 3.60 2.08
N ALA A 116 -9.72 2.97 1.48
CA ALA A 116 -11.13 3.31 1.68
C ALA A 116 -11.70 2.79 3.00
N ILE A 117 -11.36 1.56 3.39
CA ILE A 117 -11.94 0.89 4.57
C ILE A 117 -11.06 1.08 5.82
N GLY A 118 -9.76 1.29 5.63
CA GLY A 118 -8.78 1.39 6.72
C GLY A 118 -8.25 0.04 7.20
N ALA A 119 -7.49 0.09 8.31
CA ALA A 119 -6.74 -1.05 8.82
C ALA A 119 -7.59 -2.17 9.45
N GLY A 120 -8.83 -1.88 9.81
CA GLY A 120 -9.65 -2.79 10.60
C GLY A 120 -9.28 -2.83 12.09
N PRO A 121 -10.02 -3.59 12.90
CA PRO A 121 -9.90 -3.59 14.37
C PRO A 121 -8.63 -4.27 14.89
N ILE A 122 -7.98 -5.12 14.09
CA ILE A 122 -6.72 -5.80 14.43
C ILE A 122 -5.55 -5.03 13.81
N SER A 123 -5.24 -3.84 14.37
CA SER A 123 -4.22 -2.95 13.81
C SER A 123 -3.69 -1.96 14.85
N LEU A 124 -2.52 -1.38 14.60
CA LEU A 124 -1.99 -0.30 15.41
C LEU A 124 -2.87 0.97 15.31
N ASP A 125 -3.48 1.23 14.16
CA ASP A 125 -4.40 2.35 13.99
C ASP A 125 -5.61 2.24 14.94
N ALA A 126 -6.18 1.03 15.09
CA ALA A 126 -7.27 0.78 16.02
C ALA A 126 -6.85 0.94 17.50
N ALA A 127 -5.64 0.50 17.84
CA ALA A 127 -5.10 0.65 19.19
C ALA A 127 -4.94 2.12 19.57
N ARG A 128 -4.47 2.96 18.65
CA ARG A 128 -4.33 4.43 18.84
C ARG A 128 -5.68 5.15 18.96
N GLY A 129 -6.68 4.72 18.16
CA GLY A 129 -8.04 5.28 18.22
C GLY A 129 -8.72 5.05 19.58
N LYS A 130 -8.52 3.87 20.17
CA LYS A 130 -9.06 3.56 21.51
C LYS A 130 -8.44 4.38 22.65
N GLY A 131 -7.18 4.81 22.49
CA GLY A 131 -6.50 5.67 23.47
C GLY A 131 -7.03 7.10 23.52
N ARG A 132 -7.55 7.62 22.41
CA ARG A 132 -8.08 9.01 22.31
C ARG A 132 -9.51 9.18 22.85
N GLY A 133 -10.27 8.09 23.02
CA GLY A 133 -11.67 8.12 23.45
C GLY A 133 -11.90 8.12 24.96
N ARG A 134 -10.85 8.00 25.78
CA ARG A 134 -10.96 8.02 27.25
C ARG A 134 -10.63 9.40 27.82
N SER A 135 -11.40 10.42 27.49
CA SER A 135 -11.51 11.62 28.34
C SER A 135 -12.51 11.29 29.46
N PRO A 136 -12.12 11.37 30.76
CA PRO A 136 -13.07 11.16 31.84
C PRO A 136 -14.14 12.26 31.76
N SER A 137 -15.40 11.86 31.61
CA SER A 137 -16.53 12.78 31.74
C SER A 137 -16.46 13.38 33.15
N LYS A 138 -16.30 14.72 33.23
CA LYS A 138 -16.42 15.46 34.51
C LYS A 138 -17.76 15.14 35.13
N PRO A 139 -17.82 14.80 36.43
CA PRO A 139 -19.08 14.59 37.12
C PRO A 139 -19.89 15.90 37.08
N LYS A 140 -21.14 15.84 36.61
CA LYS A 140 -22.10 16.94 36.71
C LYS A 140 -22.27 17.27 38.20
N ARG A 141 -21.83 18.45 38.63
CA ARG A 141 -22.27 19.05 39.90
C ARG A 141 -23.79 19.16 39.82
N ARG A 142 -24.49 18.54 40.73
CA ARG A 142 -25.88 18.82 41.06
C ARG A 142 -25.83 19.95 42.09
N ASP A 143 -26.28 21.11 41.66
CA ASP A 143 -26.68 22.18 42.54
C ASP A 143 -28.14 21.95 42.98
#